data_1f3afc55558a9d7ca90868fd0cdf8c71
#
_entry.id   1f3afc55558a9d7ca90868fd0cdf8c71
#
_cell.length_a   1.000
_cell.length_b   1.000
_cell.length_c   1.000
_cell.angle_alpha   90.00
_cell.angle_beta   90.00
_cell.angle_gamma   90.00
#
_symmetry.space_group_name_H-M   'P 1'
#
loop_
_entity.id
_entity.type
_entity.pdbx_description
1 polymer ?
#
loop_
_entity_poly.entity_id
_entity_poly.type
_entity_poly.pdbx_seq_one_letter_code
_entity_poly.pdbx_strand_id
1 'polypeptide(L)'
;MNLLSSSFSVITLQQPRLRKGSFASIIGGLPLLDVFVAGPENQLVVECLSPQGVEQLGPRSPLFLYGPSGSGKTVLALTLAARWINESGERTITLTSGSDFSKAFTRAIEADDMDRFRQLHRQCDCLLVDNIHELATKPAAQEEMVSTIERLTSDGHAIIVTAPDLAPLTPNLRPALTSRLNGGHSVPVFYPSSSTRKEILRMLAVHSQIEIGDCDLDAIGEQLQDGMSPLQLRGILIRWSHHDRVTPDRTQIESKRMIEKLVDAQSAKAPAVADIAKAVGRELQITMELLRGPGRKSSVVRARGLAMFLMRQLTDESYQNIGEFFGGRDHTTVMHACKKTEEDLANDNELTRTIDRVRQRLKV
;
A
#
# COMPACT_ATOMS: atom_id res chain seq x y z
N MET A 1 -25.77 6.47 -20.01
CA MET A 1 -26.63 7.51 -19.40
C MET A 1 -25.84 8.17 -18.30
N ASN A 2 -25.29 9.38 -18.59
CA ASN A 2 -24.41 10.13 -17.69
C ASN A 2 -25.23 10.72 -16.53
N LEU A 3 -25.15 10.12 -15.37
CA LEU A 3 -25.71 10.64 -14.11
C LEU A 3 -24.58 10.89 -13.09
N LEU A 4 -23.55 11.62 -13.49
CA LEU A 4 -22.57 12.11 -12.54
C LEU A 4 -22.65 13.63 -12.51
N SER A 5 -22.97 14.16 -11.33
CA SER A 5 -22.88 15.59 -11.04
C SER A 5 -21.47 16.07 -11.40
N SER A 6 -21.33 17.28 -11.94
CA SER A 6 -20.13 17.90 -12.51
C SER A 6 -18.89 18.01 -11.58
N SER A 7 -18.91 17.36 -10.41
CA SER A 7 -17.87 17.46 -9.37
C SER A 7 -16.95 16.25 -9.27
N PHE A 8 -17.26 15.14 -9.94
CA PHE A 8 -16.47 13.90 -9.80
C PHE A 8 -16.04 13.39 -11.15
N SER A 9 -14.81 12.89 -11.22
CA SER A 9 -14.27 12.20 -12.39
C SER A 9 -14.06 10.73 -12.08
N VAL A 10 -14.62 9.85 -12.94
CA VAL A 10 -14.42 8.41 -12.84
C VAL A 10 -13.36 8.00 -13.84
N ILE A 11 -12.28 7.45 -13.33
CA ILE A 11 -11.12 7.02 -14.13
C ILE A 11 -11.13 5.50 -14.16
N THR A 12 -11.28 4.92 -15.35
CA THR A 12 -11.08 3.47 -15.54
C THR A 12 -9.62 3.13 -15.33
N LEU A 13 -9.35 2.24 -14.41
CA LEU A 13 -8.01 1.77 -14.10
C LEU A 13 -7.59 0.71 -15.11
N GLN A 14 -6.35 0.80 -15.56
CA GLN A 14 -5.77 -0.11 -16.55
C GLN A 14 -4.50 -0.73 -15.99
N GLN A 15 -4.25 -1.98 -16.39
CA GLN A 15 -2.98 -2.63 -16.11
C GLN A 15 -2.20 -2.78 -17.39
N PRO A 16 -0.89 -2.48 -17.39
CA PRO A 16 -0.05 -2.73 -18.55
C PRO A 16 0.02 -4.23 -18.81
N ARG A 17 -0.03 -4.64 -20.09
CA ARG A 17 0.24 -6.02 -20.50
C ARG A 17 1.73 -6.28 -20.33
N LEU A 18 2.10 -6.96 -19.26
CA LEU A 18 3.49 -7.25 -18.92
C LEU A 18 3.97 -8.54 -19.57
N ARG A 19 5.21 -8.55 -20.06
CA ARG A 19 5.93 -9.81 -20.34
C ARG A 19 6.14 -10.55 -19.01
N LYS A 20 5.88 -11.87 -18.98
CA LYS A 20 6.02 -12.73 -17.80
C LYS A 20 7.43 -12.56 -17.20
N GLY A 21 7.56 -12.12 -15.96
CA GLY A 21 8.85 -12.21 -15.26
C GLY A 21 9.04 -11.49 -13.94
N SER A 22 8.57 -10.27 -13.72
CA SER A 22 9.08 -9.53 -12.55
C SER A 22 8.06 -8.76 -11.70
N PHE A 23 6.78 -8.86 -11.96
CA PHE A 23 5.80 -7.99 -11.30
C PHE A 23 4.59 -8.69 -10.64
N ALA A 24 4.54 -10.00 -10.67
CA ALA A 24 3.46 -10.77 -10.03
C ALA A 24 3.34 -10.49 -8.52
N SER A 25 4.44 -10.10 -7.87
CA SER A 25 4.46 -9.82 -6.42
C SER A 25 3.83 -8.47 -6.05
N ILE A 26 3.87 -7.47 -6.93
CA ILE A 26 3.29 -6.15 -6.63
C ILE A 26 1.79 -6.12 -6.97
N ILE A 27 1.38 -6.84 -8.02
CA ILE A 27 -0.02 -6.88 -8.48
C ILE A 27 -0.81 -8.04 -7.83
N GLY A 28 -0.16 -9.11 -7.44
CA GLY A 28 -0.76 -10.40 -7.07
C GLY A 28 -1.60 -10.43 -5.78
N GLY A 29 -1.80 -9.31 -5.12
CA GLY A 29 -2.58 -9.24 -3.87
C GLY A 29 -3.45 -8.00 -3.74
N LEU A 30 -3.42 -7.07 -4.70
CA LEU A 30 -4.26 -5.88 -4.64
C LEU A 30 -5.68 -6.24 -5.07
N PRO A 31 -6.70 -6.07 -4.23
CA PRO A 31 -8.09 -6.09 -4.67
C PRO A 31 -8.29 -4.83 -5.52
N LEU A 32 -8.04 -4.95 -6.81
CA LEU A 32 -8.13 -3.85 -7.75
C LEU A 32 -9.59 -3.47 -7.92
N LEU A 33 -9.90 -2.22 -7.60
CA LEU A 33 -11.08 -1.56 -8.14
C LEU A 33 -10.79 -1.26 -9.60
N ASP A 34 -11.73 -1.54 -10.49
CA ASP A 34 -11.56 -1.23 -11.91
C ASP A 34 -11.65 0.27 -12.19
N VAL A 35 -11.95 1.06 -11.18
CA VAL A 35 -12.15 2.50 -11.28
C VAL A 35 -11.53 3.26 -10.10
N PHE A 36 -11.06 4.47 -10.39
CA PHE A 36 -10.66 5.47 -9.39
C PHE A 36 -11.65 6.63 -9.48
N VAL A 37 -12.27 6.97 -8.36
CA VAL A 37 -13.15 8.13 -8.26
C VAL A 37 -12.34 9.30 -7.73
N ALA A 38 -12.14 10.29 -8.57
CA ALA A 38 -11.46 11.52 -8.20
C ALA A 38 -12.50 12.59 -7.88
N GLY A 39 -12.49 13.06 -6.64
CA GLY A 39 -13.16 14.28 -6.23
C GLY A 39 -12.28 15.52 -6.43
N PRO A 40 -12.76 16.69 -5.99
CA PRO A 40 -12.00 17.96 -6.09
C PRO A 40 -10.60 17.89 -5.47
N GLU A 41 -10.42 17.07 -4.42
CA GLU A 41 -9.14 16.86 -3.74
C GLU A 41 -8.07 16.20 -4.61
N ASN A 42 -8.49 15.43 -5.64
CA ASN A 42 -7.60 14.69 -6.54
C ASN A 42 -7.65 15.19 -7.99
N GLN A 43 -7.99 16.47 -8.21
CA GLN A 43 -8.12 17.04 -9.54
C GLN A 43 -6.81 17.00 -10.34
N LEU A 44 -5.65 17.17 -9.69
CA LEU A 44 -4.34 17.03 -10.33
C LEU A 44 -4.09 15.61 -10.87
N VAL A 45 -4.61 14.58 -10.19
CA VAL A 45 -4.55 13.19 -10.69
C VAL A 45 -5.34 13.04 -11.99
N VAL A 46 -6.52 13.67 -12.07
CA VAL A 46 -7.35 13.67 -13.28
C VAL A 46 -6.62 14.33 -14.45
N GLU A 47 -5.96 15.45 -14.19
CA GLU A 47 -5.17 16.16 -15.20
C GLU A 47 -4.00 15.29 -15.70
N CYS A 48 -3.27 14.65 -14.81
CA CYS A 48 -2.16 13.76 -15.20
C CYS A 48 -2.63 12.54 -16.03
N LEU A 49 -3.83 12.06 -15.78
CA LEU A 49 -4.43 10.92 -16.50
C LEU A 49 -5.19 11.34 -17.75
N SER A 50 -5.32 12.63 -18.04
CA SER A 50 -5.87 13.12 -19.30
C SER A 50 -4.96 12.75 -20.49
N PRO A 51 -5.45 12.70 -21.71
CA PRO A 51 -4.60 12.44 -22.89
C PRO A 51 -3.40 13.39 -22.96
N GLN A 52 -3.62 14.67 -22.73
CA GLN A 52 -2.54 15.69 -22.70
C GLN A 52 -1.55 15.44 -21.56
N GLY A 53 -2.02 15.03 -20.38
CA GLY A 53 -1.17 14.70 -19.23
C GLY A 53 -0.29 13.48 -19.52
N VAL A 54 -0.85 12.46 -20.13
CA VAL A 54 -0.13 11.22 -20.54
C VAL A 54 0.91 11.55 -21.61
N GLU A 55 0.56 12.33 -22.64
CA GLU A 55 1.49 12.76 -23.69
C GLU A 55 2.71 13.52 -23.11
N GLN A 56 2.49 14.32 -22.08
CA GLN A 56 3.53 15.10 -21.40
C GLN A 56 4.33 14.29 -20.36
N LEU A 57 4.10 12.99 -20.21
CA LEU A 57 4.74 12.19 -19.15
C LEU A 57 6.27 12.17 -19.28
N GLY A 58 6.83 12.00 -20.46
CA GLY A 58 8.28 12.06 -20.71
C GLY A 58 8.87 13.43 -20.35
N PRO A 59 8.42 14.54 -20.96
CA PRO A 59 8.92 15.88 -20.67
C PRO A 59 8.77 16.32 -19.20
N ARG A 60 7.77 15.78 -18.50
CA ARG A 60 7.50 16.10 -17.09
C ARG A 60 8.16 15.12 -16.10
N SER A 61 9.00 14.23 -16.59
CA SER A 61 9.66 13.21 -15.74
C SER A 61 10.72 13.81 -14.80
N PRO A 62 10.86 13.22 -13.59
CA PRO A 62 10.02 12.14 -13.05
C PRO A 62 8.65 12.65 -12.57
N LEU A 63 7.59 11.86 -12.83
CA LEU A 63 6.30 12.09 -12.22
C LEU A 63 6.25 11.38 -10.86
N PHE A 64 6.12 12.15 -9.81
CA PHE A 64 6.19 11.67 -8.43
C PHE A 64 4.82 11.70 -7.76
N LEU A 65 4.17 10.53 -7.62
CA LEU A 65 2.90 10.37 -6.92
C LEU A 65 3.15 10.12 -5.44
N TYR A 66 2.67 11.00 -4.59
CA TYR A 66 2.85 10.85 -3.14
C TYR A 66 1.52 10.98 -2.39
N GLY A 67 1.45 10.41 -1.19
CA GLY A 67 0.26 10.45 -0.33
C GLY A 67 0.14 9.21 0.55
N PRO A 68 -0.86 9.17 1.43
CA PRO A 68 -0.97 8.13 2.45
C PRO A 68 -1.13 6.72 1.86
N SER A 69 -0.81 5.70 2.67
CA SER A 69 -0.96 4.31 2.26
C SER A 69 -2.43 3.98 1.93
N GLY A 70 -2.64 3.20 0.87
CA GLY A 70 -4.00 2.84 0.42
C GLY A 70 -4.76 3.94 -0.32
N SER A 71 -4.17 5.12 -0.61
CA SER A 71 -4.82 6.16 -1.42
C SER A 71 -4.94 5.83 -2.92
N GLY A 72 -4.30 4.75 -3.39
CA GLY A 72 -4.40 4.31 -4.79
C GLY A 72 -3.19 4.65 -5.67
N LYS A 73 -2.08 5.17 -5.12
CA LYS A 73 -0.88 5.58 -5.89
C LYS A 73 -0.35 4.53 -6.85
N THR A 74 -0.13 3.31 -6.37
CA THR A 74 0.39 2.20 -7.18
C THR A 74 -0.51 1.90 -8.37
N VAL A 75 -1.82 1.88 -8.14
CA VAL A 75 -2.81 1.59 -9.20
C VAL A 75 -2.87 2.72 -10.22
N LEU A 76 -2.79 3.97 -9.76
CA LEU A 76 -2.72 5.14 -10.63
C LEU A 76 -1.42 5.16 -11.45
N ALA A 77 -0.28 4.86 -10.84
CA ALA A 77 1.01 4.75 -11.52
C ALA A 77 0.98 3.68 -12.62
N LEU A 78 0.40 2.51 -12.34
CA LEU A 78 0.21 1.44 -13.33
C LEU A 78 -0.74 1.87 -14.45
N THR A 79 -1.80 2.61 -14.14
CA THR A 79 -2.74 3.12 -15.15
C THR A 79 -2.09 4.14 -16.07
N LEU A 80 -1.27 5.06 -15.52
CA LEU A 80 -0.48 6.01 -16.29
C LEU A 80 0.47 5.29 -17.24
N ALA A 81 1.22 4.33 -16.71
CA ALA A 81 2.15 3.53 -17.51
C ALA A 81 1.45 2.74 -18.61
N ALA A 82 0.27 2.16 -18.33
CA ALA A 82 -0.54 1.44 -19.33
C ALA A 82 -1.03 2.38 -20.45
N ARG A 83 -1.52 3.56 -20.10
CA ARG A 83 -1.95 4.57 -21.09
C ARG A 83 -0.78 5.04 -21.94
N TRP A 84 0.36 5.33 -21.33
CA TRP A 84 1.59 5.73 -22.02
C TRP A 84 2.04 4.70 -23.05
N ILE A 85 1.96 3.39 -22.75
CA ILE A 85 2.28 2.33 -23.69
C ILE A 85 1.28 2.29 -24.86
N ASN A 86 -0.02 2.38 -24.54
CA ASN A 86 -1.07 2.22 -25.52
C ASN A 86 -1.10 3.32 -26.58
N GLU A 87 -0.58 4.52 -26.28
CA GLU A 87 -0.54 5.63 -27.24
C GLU A 87 0.41 5.42 -28.41
N SER A 88 1.44 4.58 -28.30
CA SER A 88 2.45 4.41 -29.34
C SER A 88 2.78 2.96 -29.72
N GLY A 89 2.13 1.98 -29.11
CA GLY A 89 2.13 0.55 -29.52
C GLY A 89 3.42 -0.26 -29.34
N GLU A 90 4.59 0.36 -29.28
CA GLU A 90 5.90 -0.33 -29.23
C GLU A 90 6.76 0.04 -28.01
N ARG A 91 6.27 0.89 -27.12
CA ARG A 91 7.03 1.33 -25.95
C ARG A 91 7.24 0.21 -24.93
N THR A 92 8.43 0.18 -24.36
CA THR A 92 8.84 -0.76 -23.31
C THR A 92 8.71 -0.14 -21.93
N ILE A 93 8.32 -0.94 -20.94
CA ILE A 93 8.24 -0.52 -19.56
C ILE A 93 9.03 -1.44 -18.65
N THR A 94 9.76 -0.84 -17.73
CA THR A 94 10.35 -1.55 -16.59
C THR A 94 9.64 -1.12 -15.31
N LEU A 95 9.19 -2.12 -14.56
CA LEU A 95 8.48 -1.93 -13.31
C LEU A 95 9.34 -2.51 -12.17
N THR A 96 9.51 -1.75 -11.10
CA THR A 96 10.24 -2.19 -9.91
C THR A 96 9.67 -1.52 -8.66
N SER A 97 9.95 -2.09 -7.48
CA SER A 97 9.81 -1.38 -6.21
C SER A 97 11.17 -0.87 -5.73
N GLY A 98 11.20 0.05 -4.79
CA GLY A 98 12.44 0.46 -4.13
C GLY A 98 13.19 -0.74 -3.54
N SER A 99 12.46 -1.65 -2.90
CA SER A 99 13.02 -2.89 -2.33
C SER A 99 13.60 -3.83 -3.41
N ASP A 100 12.85 -4.07 -4.49
CA ASP A 100 13.29 -4.99 -5.54
C ASP A 100 14.46 -4.43 -6.35
N PHE A 101 14.46 -3.12 -6.61
CA PHE A 101 15.61 -2.44 -7.21
C PHE A 101 16.88 -2.62 -6.36
N SER A 102 16.78 -2.40 -5.05
CA SER A 102 17.91 -2.58 -4.13
C SER A 102 18.40 -4.02 -4.09
N LYS A 103 17.50 -5.01 -4.07
CA LYS A 103 17.86 -6.44 -4.11
C LYS A 103 18.52 -6.82 -5.43
N ALA A 104 17.97 -6.34 -6.56
CA ALA A 104 18.52 -6.58 -7.87
C ALA A 104 19.92 -5.95 -8.02
N PHE A 105 20.10 -4.73 -7.50
CA PHE A 105 21.40 -4.05 -7.46
C PHE A 105 22.45 -4.84 -6.67
N THR A 106 22.10 -5.30 -5.45
CA THR A 106 23.02 -6.11 -4.63
C THR A 106 23.41 -7.39 -5.34
N ARG A 107 22.45 -8.12 -5.93
CA ARG A 107 22.73 -9.34 -6.70
C ARG A 107 23.62 -9.08 -7.92
N ALA A 108 23.44 -7.95 -8.61
CA ALA A 108 24.26 -7.59 -9.76
C ALA A 108 25.71 -7.31 -9.36
N ILE A 109 25.95 -6.69 -8.21
CA ILE A 109 27.28 -6.50 -7.66
C ILE A 109 27.93 -7.85 -7.31
N GLU A 110 27.20 -8.72 -6.60
CA GLU A 110 27.67 -10.05 -6.19
C GLU A 110 28.00 -10.95 -7.39
N ALA A 111 27.26 -10.80 -8.49
CA ALA A 111 27.43 -11.57 -9.72
C ALA A 111 28.37 -10.91 -10.75
N ASP A 112 28.91 -9.72 -10.46
CA ASP A 112 29.70 -8.88 -11.40
C ASP A 112 28.96 -8.63 -12.73
N ASP A 113 27.63 -8.44 -12.67
CA ASP A 113 26.73 -8.30 -13.82
C ASP A 113 25.96 -6.96 -13.80
N MET A 114 26.67 -5.87 -13.51
CA MET A 114 26.09 -4.53 -13.44
C MET A 114 25.59 -4.02 -14.80
N ASP A 115 26.19 -4.47 -15.89
CA ASP A 115 25.77 -4.06 -17.23
C ASP A 115 24.36 -4.55 -17.54
N ARG A 116 24.04 -5.80 -17.20
CA ARG A 116 22.70 -6.35 -17.37
C ARG A 116 21.67 -5.64 -16.47
N PHE A 117 22.06 -5.34 -15.24
CA PHE A 117 21.21 -4.56 -14.33
C PHE A 117 20.89 -3.20 -14.91
N ARG A 118 21.89 -2.47 -15.43
CA ARG A 118 21.73 -1.16 -16.07
C ARG A 118 20.93 -1.25 -17.36
N GLN A 119 21.15 -2.25 -18.19
CA GLN A 119 20.34 -2.49 -19.38
C GLN A 119 18.86 -2.61 -19.02
N LEU A 120 18.51 -3.44 -18.03
CA LEU A 120 17.15 -3.65 -17.62
C LEU A 120 16.44 -2.35 -17.16
N HIS A 121 17.14 -1.50 -16.41
CA HIS A 121 16.54 -0.31 -15.78
C HIS A 121 16.70 0.99 -16.59
N ARG A 122 17.62 1.01 -17.59
CA ARG A 122 17.92 2.21 -18.38
C ARG A 122 17.57 2.09 -19.85
N GLN A 123 17.31 0.87 -20.37
CA GLN A 123 16.86 0.64 -21.74
C GLN A 123 15.37 0.35 -21.79
N CYS A 124 14.58 1.27 -21.25
CA CYS A 124 13.12 1.24 -21.27
C CYS A 124 12.58 2.62 -21.56
N ASP A 125 11.46 2.71 -22.25
CA ASP A 125 10.80 3.99 -22.53
C ASP A 125 10.09 4.57 -21.31
N CYS A 126 9.72 3.71 -20.35
CA CYS A 126 9.15 4.12 -19.07
C CYS A 126 9.72 3.27 -17.92
N LEU A 127 10.21 3.93 -16.87
CA LEU A 127 10.56 3.29 -15.61
C LEU A 127 9.52 3.65 -14.54
N LEU A 128 8.85 2.65 -13.98
CA LEU A 128 7.98 2.82 -12.81
C LEU A 128 8.67 2.25 -11.57
N VAL A 129 8.84 3.11 -10.56
CA VAL A 129 9.42 2.74 -9.26
C VAL A 129 8.36 2.93 -8.17
N ASP A 130 7.79 1.83 -7.72
CA ASP A 130 6.82 1.87 -6.61
C ASP A 130 7.56 1.90 -5.26
N ASN A 131 7.06 2.70 -4.31
CA ASN A 131 7.61 2.80 -2.96
C ASN A 131 9.11 3.15 -2.92
N ILE A 132 9.53 4.24 -3.58
CA ILE A 132 10.94 4.68 -3.63
C ILE A 132 11.56 4.89 -2.23
N HIS A 133 10.75 5.20 -1.21
CA HIS A 133 11.19 5.38 0.17
C HIS A 133 11.84 4.11 0.77
N GLU A 134 11.59 2.93 0.22
CA GLU A 134 12.25 1.68 0.63
C GLU A 134 13.78 1.68 0.34
N LEU A 135 14.25 2.63 -0.47
CA LEU A 135 15.69 2.86 -0.67
C LEU A 135 16.35 3.63 0.47
N ALA A 136 15.60 4.22 1.41
CA ALA A 136 16.10 5.14 2.44
C ALA A 136 17.30 4.59 3.25
N THR A 137 17.35 3.27 3.49
CA THR A 137 18.45 2.63 4.22
C THR A 137 19.54 2.02 3.31
N LYS A 138 19.54 2.34 2.01
CA LYS A 138 20.38 1.70 0.98
C LYS A 138 21.18 2.74 0.17
N PRO A 139 22.23 3.38 0.75
CA PRO A 139 22.92 4.51 0.13
C PRO A 139 23.46 4.23 -1.28
N ALA A 140 24.08 3.06 -1.50
CA ALA A 140 24.62 2.69 -2.81
C ALA A 140 23.53 2.48 -3.87
N ALA A 141 22.40 1.89 -3.49
CA ALA A 141 21.26 1.75 -4.40
C ALA A 141 20.59 3.10 -4.71
N GLN A 142 20.63 4.06 -3.78
CA GLN A 142 20.15 5.43 -4.05
C GLN A 142 21.06 6.13 -5.06
N GLU A 143 22.38 5.96 -5.01
CA GLU A 143 23.31 6.52 -5.99
C GLU A 143 23.08 5.95 -7.39
N GLU A 144 22.89 4.63 -7.50
CA GLU A 144 22.57 3.99 -8.78
C GLU A 144 21.20 4.44 -9.30
N MET A 145 20.21 4.66 -8.42
CA MET A 145 18.90 5.21 -8.78
C MET A 145 19.02 6.65 -9.30
N VAL A 146 19.82 7.50 -8.68
CA VAL A 146 20.11 8.86 -9.17
C VAL A 146 20.66 8.80 -10.60
N SER A 147 21.71 7.98 -10.83
CA SER A 147 22.29 7.82 -12.16
C SER A 147 21.30 7.26 -13.19
N THR A 148 20.40 6.39 -12.76
CA THR A 148 19.34 5.83 -13.62
C THR A 148 18.31 6.89 -14.00
N ILE A 149 17.85 7.71 -13.04
CA ILE A 149 16.94 8.85 -13.29
C ILE A 149 17.58 9.85 -14.24
N GLU A 150 18.84 10.23 -14.00
CA GLU A 150 19.58 11.18 -14.86
C GLU A 150 19.66 10.69 -16.30
N ARG A 151 19.99 9.41 -16.47
CA ARG A 151 20.12 8.82 -17.80
C ARG A 151 18.79 8.82 -18.55
N LEU A 152 17.73 8.32 -17.92
CA LEU A 152 16.40 8.25 -18.53
C LEU A 152 15.83 9.64 -18.83
N THR A 153 16.02 10.61 -17.92
CA THR A 153 15.58 12.01 -18.15
C THR A 153 16.33 12.64 -19.32
N SER A 154 17.65 12.40 -19.44
CA SER A 154 18.45 12.92 -20.56
C SER A 154 18.03 12.33 -21.89
N ASP A 155 17.58 11.07 -21.90
CA ASP A 155 17.10 10.39 -23.10
C ASP A 155 15.61 10.73 -23.41
N GLY A 156 14.93 11.52 -22.56
CA GLY A 156 13.52 11.92 -22.74
C GLY A 156 12.52 10.83 -22.38
N HIS A 157 12.94 9.81 -21.64
CA HIS A 157 12.07 8.69 -21.23
C HIS A 157 11.20 9.07 -20.03
N ALA A 158 10.07 8.37 -19.91
CA ALA A 158 9.14 8.58 -18.81
C ALA A 158 9.61 7.88 -17.53
N ILE A 159 9.45 8.56 -16.38
CA ILE A 159 9.72 8.01 -15.07
C ILE A 159 8.52 8.29 -14.17
N ILE A 160 7.96 7.24 -13.57
CA ILE A 160 6.86 7.33 -12.62
C ILE A 160 7.34 6.78 -11.28
N VAL A 161 7.19 7.55 -10.22
CA VAL A 161 7.66 7.15 -8.88
C VAL A 161 6.53 7.31 -7.88
N THR A 162 6.43 6.40 -6.91
CA THR A 162 5.48 6.53 -5.81
C THR A 162 6.16 6.55 -4.45
N ALA A 163 5.58 7.27 -3.48
CA ALA A 163 6.01 7.28 -2.08
C ALA A 163 4.84 7.64 -1.13
N PRO A 164 4.96 7.37 0.18
CA PRO A 164 3.96 7.81 1.15
C PRO A 164 3.98 9.33 1.36
N ASP A 165 5.13 9.97 1.25
CA ASP A 165 5.34 11.40 1.49
C ASP A 165 6.16 12.05 0.38
N LEU A 166 6.19 13.39 0.35
CA LEU A 166 7.11 14.15 -0.50
C LEU A 166 8.55 13.71 -0.26
N ALA A 167 9.37 13.68 -1.33
CA ALA A 167 10.78 13.29 -1.24
C ALA A 167 11.58 14.05 -0.17
N PRO A 168 11.44 15.37 0.01
CA PRO A 168 12.14 16.11 1.08
C PRO A 168 11.70 15.70 2.50
N LEU A 169 10.48 15.17 2.66
CA LEU A 169 9.94 14.74 3.95
C LEU A 169 10.24 13.28 4.25
N THR A 170 10.77 12.53 3.29
CA THR A 170 11.11 11.12 3.46
C THR A 170 12.46 11.00 4.18
N PRO A 171 12.51 10.46 5.42
CA PRO A 171 13.76 10.33 6.15
C PRO A 171 14.79 9.48 5.41
N ASN A 172 16.07 9.84 5.53
CA ASN A 172 17.22 9.11 4.98
C ASN A 172 17.27 8.97 3.45
N LEU A 173 16.45 9.69 2.70
CA LEU A 173 16.71 9.89 1.28
C LEU A 173 17.85 10.89 1.10
N ARG A 174 18.81 10.54 0.26
CA ARG A 174 19.97 11.40 -0.04
C ARG A 174 19.52 12.66 -0.77
N PRO A 175 20.15 13.83 -0.50
CA PRO A 175 19.81 15.09 -1.16
C PRO A 175 19.84 15.02 -2.69
N ALA A 176 20.77 14.25 -3.26
CA ALA A 176 20.87 14.03 -4.70
C ALA A 176 19.60 13.37 -5.27
N LEU A 177 19.12 12.28 -4.64
CA LEU A 177 17.89 11.61 -5.06
C LEU A 177 16.68 12.50 -4.90
N THR A 178 16.54 13.16 -3.74
CA THR A 178 15.47 14.12 -3.46
C THR A 178 15.44 15.25 -4.50
N SER A 179 16.59 15.79 -4.87
CA SER A 179 16.71 16.84 -5.90
C SER A 179 16.22 16.36 -7.27
N ARG A 180 16.57 15.14 -7.68
CA ARG A 180 16.11 14.58 -8.96
C ARG A 180 14.60 14.32 -8.98
N LEU A 181 14.06 13.79 -7.89
CA LEU A 181 12.61 13.57 -7.76
C LEU A 181 11.82 14.88 -7.79
N ASN A 182 12.34 15.93 -7.16
CA ASN A 182 11.71 17.28 -7.18
C ASN A 182 11.89 18.02 -8.51
N GLY A 183 12.83 17.60 -9.36
CA GLY A 183 13.06 18.20 -10.68
C GLY A 183 11.92 17.99 -11.67
N GLY A 184 11.02 17.04 -11.40
CA GLY A 184 9.86 16.75 -12.21
C GLY A 184 8.55 17.25 -11.60
N HIS A 185 7.45 16.54 -11.85
CA HIS A 185 6.12 16.89 -11.35
C HIS A 185 5.74 16.06 -10.13
N SER A 186 5.44 16.72 -9.02
CA SER A 186 4.94 16.06 -7.80
C SER A 186 3.44 16.22 -7.70
N VAL A 187 2.72 15.10 -7.62
CA VAL A 187 1.25 15.03 -7.60
C VAL A 187 0.79 14.33 -6.32
N PRO A 188 0.07 15.04 -5.45
CA PRO A 188 -0.51 14.43 -4.27
C PRO A 188 -1.68 13.51 -4.64
N VAL A 189 -1.79 12.39 -3.93
CA VAL A 189 -2.94 11.49 -4.01
C VAL A 189 -3.55 11.41 -2.61
N PHE A 190 -4.59 12.19 -2.40
CA PHE A 190 -5.26 12.31 -1.12
C PHE A 190 -6.29 11.19 -0.88
N TYR A 191 -6.62 10.96 0.38
CA TYR A 191 -7.82 10.21 0.71
C TYR A 191 -9.07 10.94 0.21
N PRO A 192 -10.14 10.21 -0.14
CA PRO A 192 -11.36 10.80 -0.64
C PRO A 192 -12.03 11.67 0.43
N SER A 193 -12.52 12.84 0.02
CA SER A 193 -13.36 13.72 0.84
C SER A 193 -14.70 13.03 1.22
N SER A 194 -15.46 13.61 2.14
CA SER A 194 -16.74 13.06 2.56
C SER A 194 -17.70 12.83 1.37
N SER A 195 -17.81 13.79 0.47
CA SER A 195 -18.64 13.67 -0.74
C SER A 195 -18.13 12.59 -1.69
N THR A 196 -16.82 12.52 -1.88
CA THR A 196 -16.17 11.50 -2.74
C THR A 196 -16.32 10.10 -2.15
N ARG A 197 -16.25 9.94 -0.82
CA ARG A 197 -16.47 8.64 -0.15
C ARG A 197 -17.89 8.09 -0.42
N LYS A 198 -18.91 8.94 -0.38
CA LYS A 198 -20.28 8.52 -0.70
C LYS A 198 -20.38 8.01 -2.14
N GLU A 199 -19.75 8.69 -3.08
CA GLU A 199 -19.75 8.28 -4.48
C GLU A 199 -18.96 6.97 -4.68
N ILE A 200 -17.82 6.81 -4.02
CA ILE A 200 -17.07 5.55 -4.01
C ILE A 200 -17.93 4.41 -3.47
N LEU A 201 -18.67 4.60 -2.40
CA LEU A 201 -19.54 3.56 -1.84
C LEU A 201 -20.63 3.15 -2.83
N ARG A 202 -21.29 4.10 -3.52
CA ARG A 202 -22.28 3.80 -4.56
C ARG A 202 -21.68 2.96 -5.69
N MET A 203 -20.51 3.37 -6.20
CA MET A 203 -19.83 2.64 -7.26
C MET A 203 -19.37 1.26 -6.81
N LEU A 204 -18.87 1.13 -5.58
CA LEU A 204 -18.49 -0.15 -5.01
C LEU A 204 -19.68 -1.10 -4.85
N ALA A 205 -20.84 -0.58 -4.43
CA ALA A 205 -22.07 -1.37 -4.33
C ALA A 205 -22.49 -1.93 -5.68
N VAL A 206 -22.53 -1.08 -6.72
CA VAL A 206 -22.86 -1.49 -8.08
C VAL A 206 -21.86 -2.52 -8.62
N HIS A 207 -20.54 -2.26 -8.48
CA HIS A 207 -19.49 -3.15 -8.98
C HIS A 207 -19.49 -4.51 -8.27
N SER A 208 -19.75 -4.52 -6.97
CA SER A 208 -19.78 -5.74 -6.14
C SER A 208 -21.17 -6.43 -6.16
N GLN A 209 -22.13 -5.93 -6.93
CA GLN A 209 -23.51 -6.42 -7.00
C GLN A 209 -24.16 -6.52 -5.59
N ILE A 210 -23.88 -5.53 -4.74
CA ILE A 210 -24.47 -5.42 -3.41
C ILE A 210 -25.70 -4.52 -3.51
N GLU A 211 -26.87 -5.10 -3.20
CA GLU A 211 -28.09 -4.36 -3.07
C GLU A 211 -28.11 -3.62 -1.74
N ILE A 212 -28.00 -2.30 -1.76
CA ILE A 212 -28.03 -1.43 -0.59
C ILE A 212 -28.91 -0.23 -0.90
N GLY A 213 -29.82 0.10 0.03
CA GLY A 213 -30.68 1.27 -0.08
C GLY A 213 -29.91 2.59 0.11
N ASP A 214 -30.41 3.66 -0.51
CA ASP A 214 -29.80 4.99 -0.38
C ASP A 214 -29.74 5.45 1.09
N CYS A 215 -30.74 5.10 1.91
CA CYS A 215 -30.75 5.42 3.35
C CYS A 215 -29.57 4.79 4.11
N ASP A 216 -29.22 3.53 3.80
CA ASP A 216 -28.10 2.84 4.44
C ASP A 216 -26.76 3.36 3.90
N LEU A 217 -26.67 3.66 2.60
CA LEU A 217 -25.50 4.31 2.01
C LEU A 217 -25.22 5.67 2.63
N ASP A 218 -26.26 6.48 2.83
CA ASP A 218 -26.14 7.78 3.48
C ASP A 218 -25.78 7.63 4.95
N ALA A 219 -26.39 6.68 5.66
CA ALA A 219 -26.03 6.38 7.06
C ALA A 219 -24.59 5.91 7.21
N ILE A 220 -24.08 5.07 6.30
CA ILE A 220 -22.66 4.71 6.26
C ILE A 220 -21.83 5.97 6.00
N GLY A 221 -22.18 6.75 4.96
CA GLY A 221 -21.46 7.94 4.57
C GLY A 221 -21.33 9.00 5.66
N GLU A 222 -22.37 9.18 6.50
CA GLU A 222 -22.38 10.11 7.63
C GLU A 222 -21.45 9.72 8.77
N GLN A 223 -21.22 8.43 8.95
CA GLN A 223 -20.40 7.91 10.04
C GLN A 223 -18.94 7.71 9.64
N LEU A 224 -18.60 7.83 8.35
CA LEU A 224 -17.23 7.68 7.88
C LEU A 224 -16.33 8.79 8.43
N GLN A 225 -15.22 8.37 9.03
CA GLN A 225 -14.19 9.29 9.51
C GLN A 225 -13.32 9.79 8.35
N ASP A 226 -12.69 10.96 8.54
CA ASP A 226 -11.70 11.44 7.59
C ASP A 226 -10.45 10.53 7.57
N GLY A 227 -9.81 10.46 6.40
CA GLY A 227 -8.63 9.65 6.22
C GLY A 227 -8.88 8.16 5.93
N MET A 228 -10.13 7.77 5.64
CA MET A 228 -10.43 6.39 5.23
C MET A 228 -10.05 6.14 3.78
N SER A 229 -9.32 5.04 3.56
CA SER A 229 -8.94 4.60 2.22
C SER A 229 -10.10 3.92 1.47
N PRO A 230 -10.10 3.89 0.13
CA PRO A 230 -11.09 3.15 -0.66
C PRO A 230 -11.19 1.66 -0.29
N LEU A 231 -10.09 1.03 0.13
CA LEU A 231 -10.08 -0.35 0.60
C LEU A 231 -10.85 -0.54 1.90
N GLN A 232 -10.75 0.42 2.81
CA GLN A 232 -11.53 0.41 4.06
C GLN A 232 -13.02 0.58 3.78
N LEU A 233 -13.40 1.49 2.86
CA LEU A 233 -14.78 1.66 2.41
C LEU A 233 -15.36 0.36 1.83
N ARG A 234 -14.59 -0.33 0.99
CA ARG A 234 -14.97 -1.64 0.46
C ARG A 234 -15.18 -2.67 1.57
N GLY A 235 -14.27 -2.68 2.56
CA GLY A 235 -14.38 -3.58 3.71
C GLY A 235 -15.67 -3.37 4.51
N ILE A 236 -16.07 -2.12 4.73
CA ILE A 236 -17.32 -1.77 5.40
C ILE A 236 -18.52 -2.29 4.59
N LEU A 237 -18.54 -2.03 3.29
CA LEU A 237 -19.64 -2.42 2.42
C LEU A 237 -19.82 -3.94 2.33
N ILE A 238 -18.73 -4.70 2.23
CA ILE A 238 -18.77 -6.17 2.23
C ILE A 238 -19.32 -6.69 3.56
N ARG A 239 -18.84 -6.16 4.69
CA ARG A 239 -19.33 -6.58 6.01
C ARG A 239 -20.82 -6.23 6.19
N TRP A 240 -21.23 -5.04 5.73
CA TRP A 240 -22.64 -4.65 5.73
C TRP A 240 -23.49 -5.66 4.95
N SER A 241 -23.10 -6.04 3.74
CA SER A 241 -23.83 -6.99 2.91
C SER A 241 -23.95 -8.39 3.53
N HIS A 242 -22.94 -8.84 4.26
CA HIS A 242 -23.01 -10.10 5.01
C HIS A 242 -24.03 -10.01 6.16
N HIS A 243 -24.04 -8.90 6.90
CA HIS A 243 -25.00 -8.69 7.99
C HIS A 243 -26.42 -8.53 7.47
N ASP A 244 -26.61 -7.85 6.34
CA ASP A 244 -27.91 -7.67 5.73
C ASP A 244 -28.57 -9.00 5.34
N ARG A 245 -27.80 -9.90 4.77
CA ARG A 245 -28.27 -11.28 4.45
C ARG A 245 -28.69 -12.10 5.66
N VAL A 246 -28.07 -11.85 6.83
CA VAL A 246 -28.37 -12.59 8.07
C VAL A 246 -29.58 -12.02 8.80
N THR A 247 -29.82 -10.71 8.70
CA THR A 247 -30.91 -9.99 9.38
C THR A 247 -31.59 -9.00 8.42
N PRO A 248 -32.42 -9.49 7.46
CA PRO A 248 -33.00 -8.63 6.43
C PRO A 248 -34.09 -7.68 6.96
N ASP A 249 -34.82 -8.07 8.01
CA ASP A 249 -36.01 -7.35 8.57
C ASP A 249 -35.68 -6.40 9.74
N ARG A 250 -34.47 -5.82 9.75
CA ARG A 250 -34.07 -4.93 10.86
C ARG A 250 -34.67 -3.53 10.74
N THR A 251 -34.87 -2.95 11.89
CA THR A 251 -35.32 -1.55 11.99
C THR A 251 -34.19 -0.58 11.59
N GLN A 252 -34.54 0.65 11.21
CA GLN A 252 -33.56 1.70 10.92
C GLN A 252 -32.61 1.97 12.09
N ILE A 253 -33.07 1.85 13.33
CA ILE A 253 -32.23 2.04 14.53
C ILE A 253 -31.19 0.93 14.65
N GLU A 254 -31.57 -0.31 14.37
CA GLU A 254 -30.63 -1.46 14.38
C GLU A 254 -29.63 -1.38 13.25
N SER A 255 -30.06 -0.94 12.05
CA SER A 255 -29.18 -0.68 10.91
C SER A 255 -28.13 0.38 11.27
N LYS A 256 -28.55 1.50 11.85
CA LYS A 256 -27.63 2.57 12.25
C LYS A 256 -26.60 2.12 13.30
N ARG A 257 -27.04 1.40 14.35
CA ARG A 257 -26.13 0.84 15.37
C ARG A 257 -25.13 -0.18 14.80
N MET A 258 -25.57 -0.96 13.83
CA MET A 258 -24.69 -1.91 13.14
C MET A 258 -23.65 -1.18 12.31
N ILE A 259 -24.06 -0.16 11.54
CA ILE A 259 -23.15 0.66 10.75
C ILE A 259 -22.11 1.33 11.66
N GLU A 260 -22.50 1.90 12.79
CA GLU A 260 -21.59 2.46 13.80
C GLU A 260 -20.49 1.43 14.18
N LYS A 261 -20.90 0.21 14.54
CA LYS A 261 -19.95 -0.86 14.90
C LYS A 261 -19.03 -1.25 13.75
N LEU A 262 -19.54 -1.28 12.51
CA LEU A 262 -18.74 -1.64 11.34
C LEU A 262 -17.71 -0.57 11.00
N VAL A 263 -18.10 0.71 11.09
CA VAL A 263 -17.21 1.85 10.87
C VAL A 263 -16.16 1.93 11.97
N ASP A 264 -16.55 1.80 13.24
CA ASP A 264 -15.62 1.81 14.37
C ASP A 264 -14.59 0.68 14.27
N ALA A 265 -15.03 -0.54 13.91
CA ALA A 265 -14.14 -1.68 13.71
C ALA A 265 -13.15 -1.48 12.55
N GLN A 266 -13.54 -0.70 11.52
CA GLN A 266 -12.67 -0.41 10.38
C GLN A 266 -11.79 0.84 10.61
N SER A 267 -12.26 1.77 11.45
CA SER A 267 -11.56 2.99 11.85
C SER A 267 -10.59 2.76 13.00
N ALA A 268 -10.68 1.60 13.67
CA ALA A 268 -9.71 1.24 14.69
C ALA A 268 -8.31 1.34 14.08
N LYS A 269 -7.54 2.35 14.51
CA LYS A 269 -6.14 2.50 14.11
C LYS A 269 -5.46 1.16 14.39
N ALA A 270 -4.70 0.69 13.40
CA ALA A 270 -3.83 -0.46 13.64
C ALA A 270 -3.11 -0.25 14.99
N PRO A 271 -3.14 -1.24 15.89
CA PRO A 271 -2.52 -1.08 17.19
C PRO A 271 -1.04 -0.75 17.03
N ALA A 272 -0.53 0.17 17.82
CA ALA A 272 0.89 0.51 17.74
C ALA A 272 1.74 -0.73 18.00
N VAL A 273 2.85 -0.85 17.28
CA VAL A 273 3.82 -1.96 17.41
C VAL A 273 4.17 -2.25 18.88
N ALA A 274 4.34 -1.18 19.66
CA ALA A 274 4.62 -1.28 21.10
C ALA A 274 3.45 -1.90 21.90
N ASP A 275 2.21 -1.64 21.50
CA ASP A 275 1.04 -2.16 22.21
C ASP A 275 0.80 -3.63 21.88
N ILE A 276 1.08 -4.06 20.65
CA ILE A 276 1.08 -5.48 20.27
C ILE A 276 2.11 -6.25 21.10
N ALA A 277 3.35 -5.73 21.17
CA ALA A 277 4.40 -6.37 21.97
C ALA A 277 4.05 -6.44 23.45
N LYS A 278 3.46 -5.35 24.03
CA LYS A 278 2.97 -5.33 25.40
C LYS A 278 1.86 -6.35 25.64
N ALA A 279 0.90 -6.46 24.72
CA ALA A 279 -0.21 -7.40 24.84
C ALA A 279 0.29 -8.85 24.83
N VAL A 280 1.19 -9.21 23.90
CA VAL A 280 1.83 -10.53 23.85
C VAL A 280 2.66 -10.80 25.10
N GLY A 281 3.47 -9.80 25.53
CA GLY A 281 4.29 -9.92 26.74
C GLY A 281 3.46 -10.16 28.00
N ARG A 282 2.34 -9.46 28.16
CA ARG A 282 1.39 -9.68 29.27
C ARG A 282 0.74 -11.05 29.23
N GLU A 283 0.33 -11.51 28.04
CA GLU A 283 -0.35 -12.81 27.88
C GLU A 283 0.60 -13.97 28.19
N LEU A 284 1.86 -13.86 27.74
CA LEU A 284 2.87 -14.92 27.92
C LEU A 284 3.80 -14.67 29.15
N GLN A 285 3.52 -13.64 29.96
CA GLN A 285 4.29 -13.26 31.15
C GLN A 285 5.78 -13.00 30.83
N ILE A 286 6.07 -12.35 29.70
CA ILE A 286 7.42 -12.00 29.24
C ILE A 286 7.55 -10.48 29.20
N THR A 287 8.60 -9.95 29.81
CA THR A 287 8.85 -8.50 29.85
C THR A 287 9.28 -7.97 28.47
N MET A 288 9.05 -6.68 28.23
CA MET A 288 9.48 -6.00 26.99
C MET A 288 11.00 -6.05 26.79
N GLU A 289 11.77 -5.99 27.86
CA GLU A 289 13.23 -6.10 27.83
C GLU A 289 13.67 -7.46 27.29
N LEU A 290 13.02 -8.55 27.73
CA LEU A 290 13.28 -9.91 27.23
C LEU A 290 12.84 -10.08 25.78
N LEU A 291 11.70 -9.50 25.39
CA LEU A 291 11.24 -9.54 24.01
C LEU A 291 12.20 -8.84 23.05
N ARG A 292 12.71 -7.67 23.43
CA ARG A 292 13.64 -6.86 22.62
C ARG A 292 15.09 -7.32 22.75
N GLY A 293 15.42 -7.98 23.85
CA GLY A 293 16.78 -8.42 24.16
C GLY A 293 17.29 -9.57 23.30
N PRO A 294 18.60 -9.91 23.42
CA PRO A 294 19.25 -10.96 22.62
C PRO A 294 18.91 -12.39 23.10
N GLY A 295 18.11 -12.53 24.16
CA GLY A 295 17.80 -13.80 24.80
C GLY A 295 17.27 -14.87 23.82
N ARG A 296 17.78 -16.12 23.96
CA ARG A 296 17.47 -17.26 23.10
C ARG A 296 16.67 -18.37 23.82
N LYS A 297 16.13 -18.10 25.02
CA LYS A 297 15.24 -19.06 25.70
C LYS A 297 14.04 -19.35 24.82
N SER A 298 13.67 -20.61 24.71
CA SER A 298 12.60 -21.09 23.82
C SER A 298 11.28 -20.31 24.00
N SER A 299 10.86 -20.07 25.26
CA SER A 299 9.66 -19.28 25.57
C SER A 299 9.73 -17.83 25.06
N VAL A 300 10.90 -17.18 25.18
CA VAL A 300 11.11 -15.80 24.71
C VAL A 300 11.15 -15.75 23.19
N VAL A 301 11.78 -16.73 22.53
CA VAL A 301 11.83 -16.82 21.07
C VAL A 301 10.44 -17.03 20.50
N ARG A 302 9.64 -17.92 21.11
CA ARG A 302 8.24 -18.17 20.71
C ARG A 302 7.37 -16.92 20.89
N ALA A 303 7.44 -16.24 22.02
CA ALA A 303 6.69 -15.02 22.26
C ALA A 303 7.09 -13.88 21.29
N ARG A 304 8.38 -13.76 21.01
CA ARG A 304 8.89 -12.80 20.03
C ARG A 304 8.39 -13.11 18.64
N GLY A 305 8.39 -14.38 18.20
CA GLY A 305 7.84 -14.83 16.93
C GLY A 305 6.35 -14.49 16.81
N LEU A 306 5.59 -14.79 17.86
CA LEU A 306 4.16 -14.44 17.94
C LEU A 306 3.92 -12.92 17.81
N ALA A 307 4.71 -12.11 18.52
CA ALA A 307 4.60 -10.66 18.45
C ALA A 307 4.95 -10.14 17.04
N MET A 308 6.02 -10.64 16.42
CA MET A 308 6.40 -10.31 15.05
C MET A 308 5.29 -10.68 14.05
N PHE A 309 4.71 -11.85 14.18
CA PHE A 309 3.60 -12.34 13.35
C PHE A 309 2.37 -11.44 13.48
N LEU A 310 1.95 -11.12 14.71
CA LEU A 310 0.79 -10.25 14.95
C LEU A 310 1.05 -8.82 14.47
N MET A 311 2.26 -8.27 14.63
CA MET A 311 2.62 -6.97 14.07
C MET A 311 2.47 -6.96 12.54
N ARG A 312 2.95 -8.01 11.89
CA ARG A 312 2.82 -8.13 10.42
C ARG A 312 1.37 -8.27 9.96
N GLN A 313 0.51 -8.93 10.75
CA GLN A 313 -0.91 -9.10 10.43
C GLN A 313 -1.77 -7.86 10.74
N LEU A 314 -1.45 -7.15 11.83
CA LEU A 314 -2.30 -6.09 12.37
C LEU A 314 -1.81 -4.68 12.01
N THR A 315 -0.62 -4.56 11.38
CA THR A 315 -0.03 -3.26 10.98
C THR A 315 0.55 -3.35 9.57
N ASP A 316 0.76 -2.19 8.94
CA ASP A 316 1.44 -2.09 7.64
C ASP A 316 2.98 -2.07 7.77
N GLU A 317 3.51 -2.37 8.95
CA GLU A 317 4.95 -2.32 9.20
C GLU A 317 5.74 -3.33 8.37
N SER A 318 6.88 -2.90 7.84
CA SER A 318 7.79 -3.76 7.12
C SER A 318 8.50 -4.76 8.04
N TYR A 319 8.95 -5.89 7.51
CA TYR A 319 9.77 -6.84 8.28
C TYR A 319 11.02 -6.19 8.86
N GLN A 320 11.56 -5.15 8.20
CA GLN A 320 12.70 -4.39 8.67
C GLN A 320 12.35 -3.56 9.90
N ASN A 321 11.27 -2.77 9.86
CA ASN A 321 10.81 -1.95 10.98
C ASN A 321 10.47 -2.82 12.19
N ILE A 322 9.81 -3.96 11.96
CA ILE A 322 9.56 -4.95 13.02
C ILE A 322 10.90 -5.48 13.59
N GLY A 323 11.88 -5.77 12.75
CA GLY A 323 13.21 -6.20 13.17
C GLY A 323 13.95 -5.16 14.02
N GLU A 324 13.91 -3.91 13.61
CA GLU A 324 14.48 -2.77 14.37
C GLU A 324 13.82 -2.62 15.74
N PHE A 325 12.49 -2.75 15.82
CA PHE A 325 11.76 -2.72 17.08
C PHE A 325 12.25 -3.82 18.05
N PHE A 326 12.57 -5.01 17.57
CA PHE A 326 13.07 -6.13 18.37
C PHE A 326 14.59 -6.15 18.54
N GLY A 327 15.26 -4.99 18.56
CA GLY A 327 16.67 -4.85 18.87
C GLY A 327 17.59 -5.03 17.66
N GLY A 328 17.16 -4.55 16.48
CA GLY A 328 17.98 -4.54 15.26
C GLY A 328 18.12 -5.90 14.60
N ARG A 329 17.07 -6.75 14.68
CA ARG A 329 17.08 -8.06 14.02
C ARG A 329 16.90 -7.90 12.52
N ASP A 330 17.61 -8.72 11.78
CA ASP A 330 17.50 -8.76 10.33
C ASP A 330 16.07 -9.14 9.87
N HIS A 331 15.62 -8.54 8.78
CA HIS A 331 14.30 -8.79 8.19
C HIS A 331 14.08 -10.27 7.87
N THR A 332 15.13 -11.02 7.49
CA THR A 332 15.05 -12.47 7.24
C THR A 332 14.72 -13.23 8.51
N THR A 333 15.27 -12.81 9.66
CA THR A 333 14.94 -13.38 10.97
C THR A 333 13.46 -13.17 11.30
N VAL A 334 12.92 -11.98 11.03
CA VAL A 334 11.50 -11.67 11.26
C VAL A 334 10.61 -12.49 10.33
N MET A 335 10.97 -12.58 9.05
CA MET A 335 10.24 -13.37 8.06
C MET A 335 10.20 -14.86 8.45
N HIS A 336 11.34 -15.43 8.86
CA HIS A 336 11.39 -16.82 9.33
C HIS A 336 10.56 -17.04 10.62
N ALA A 337 10.60 -16.08 11.55
CA ALA A 337 9.80 -16.15 12.76
C ALA A 337 8.30 -16.09 12.46
N CYS A 338 7.86 -15.24 11.54
CA CYS A 338 6.47 -15.17 11.09
C CYS A 338 6.03 -16.47 10.43
N LYS A 339 6.81 -17.00 9.48
CA LYS A 339 6.53 -18.26 8.79
C LYS A 339 6.44 -19.43 9.77
N LYS A 340 7.38 -19.54 10.70
CA LYS A 340 7.35 -20.59 11.72
C LYS A 340 6.12 -20.47 12.61
N THR A 341 5.75 -19.26 13.03
CA THR A 341 4.54 -19.04 13.84
C THR A 341 3.27 -19.44 13.08
N GLU A 342 3.22 -19.18 11.78
CA GLU A 342 2.11 -19.57 10.90
C GLU A 342 2.01 -21.09 10.76
N GLU A 343 3.14 -21.79 10.60
CA GLU A 343 3.22 -23.25 10.59
C GLU A 343 2.79 -23.87 11.95
N ASP A 344 3.26 -23.27 13.06
CA ASP A 344 2.90 -23.71 14.42
C ASP A 344 1.39 -23.53 14.68
N LEU A 345 0.76 -22.49 14.14
CA LEU A 345 -0.69 -22.24 14.27
C LEU A 345 -1.55 -23.35 13.65
N ALA A 346 -1.09 -23.97 12.57
CA ALA A 346 -1.82 -25.05 11.93
C ALA A 346 -1.94 -26.31 12.84
N ASN A 347 -1.07 -26.45 13.83
CA ASN A 347 -0.96 -27.64 14.67
C ASN A 347 -1.13 -27.38 16.18
N ASP A 348 -1.24 -26.11 16.62
CA ASP A 348 -1.26 -25.72 18.03
C ASP A 348 -2.50 -24.89 18.38
N ASN A 349 -3.52 -25.56 18.90
CA ASN A 349 -4.77 -24.91 19.35
C ASN A 349 -4.57 -23.95 20.54
N GLU A 350 -3.53 -24.14 21.35
CA GLU A 350 -3.24 -23.23 22.46
C GLU A 350 -2.67 -21.91 21.95
N LEU A 351 -1.84 -21.96 20.91
CA LEU A 351 -1.33 -20.78 20.25
C LEU A 351 -2.46 -19.96 19.61
N THR A 352 -3.42 -20.61 18.96
CA THR A 352 -4.61 -19.96 18.41
C THR A 352 -5.41 -19.24 19.50
N ARG A 353 -5.69 -19.89 20.62
CA ARG A 353 -6.37 -19.26 21.77
C ARG A 353 -5.59 -18.08 22.36
N THR A 354 -4.26 -18.16 22.35
CA THR A 354 -3.39 -17.07 22.80
C THR A 354 -3.52 -15.86 21.89
N ILE A 355 -3.55 -16.07 20.58
CA ILE A 355 -3.78 -14.99 19.60
C ILE A 355 -5.14 -14.34 19.83
N ASP A 356 -6.20 -15.12 20.01
CA ASP A 356 -7.54 -14.58 20.24
C ASP A 356 -7.59 -13.71 21.50
N ARG A 357 -6.94 -14.14 22.59
CA ARG A 357 -6.84 -13.35 23.82
C ARG A 357 -6.04 -12.05 23.62
N VAL A 358 -4.95 -12.11 22.83
CA VAL A 358 -4.16 -10.92 22.50
C VAL A 358 -4.98 -9.95 21.64
N ARG A 359 -5.69 -10.44 20.61
CA ARG A 359 -6.59 -9.63 19.78
C ARG A 359 -7.69 -8.98 20.60
N GLN A 360 -8.31 -9.71 21.50
CA GLN A 360 -9.33 -9.19 22.42
C GLN A 360 -8.80 -8.05 23.30
N ARG A 361 -7.56 -8.17 23.80
CA ARG A 361 -6.90 -7.09 24.57
C ARG A 361 -6.60 -5.86 23.72
N LEU A 362 -6.28 -6.04 22.47
CA LEU A 362 -6.02 -4.97 21.51
C LEU A 362 -7.31 -4.37 20.93
N LYS A 363 -8.46 -4.98 21.19
CA LYS A 363 -9.78 -4.63 20.62
C LYS A 363 -9.80 -4.66 19.07
N VAL A 364 -9.11 -5.65 18.47
CA VAL A 364 -9.01 -5.87 17.02
C VAL A 364 -9.33 -7.33 16.67
#